data_e29780a6afeac3d4ca158cfa7aacb982
#
_entry.id   e29780a6afeac3d4ca158cfa7aacb982
#
_cell.length_a   1.000
_cell.length_b   1.000
_cell.length_c   1.000
_cell.angle_alpha   90.00
_cell.angle_beta   90.00
_cell.angle_gamma   90.00
#
_symmetry.space_group_name_H-M   'P 1'
#
loop_
_entity.id
_entity.type
_entity.pdbx_description
1 polymer ?
#
loop_
_entity_poly.entity_id
_entity_poly.type
_entity_poly.pdbx_seq_one_letter_code
_entity_poly.pdbx_strand_id
1 'polypeptide(L)'
;MSLPSDQPPSRRDFLAGRALRDEIVTVGQAAGDAMLGEANEPRREPTSGATIRLATSAMATDFAVILNEAHRDDPRQPLRWASEALDLIHLLEDQMSVYRPNTELSQLNRAAASRPVQVEERLFELLCRAREIWRETEGCFDPTSGPLIALWRQCRKEVRLPTDLELAERLTLVGMQHVMFPRSLTLRVGSEKLSPDSESQATDVTFDRDGVELNLGSIGKGYALDRAAEILNEQNLTEWLLQGGHSSVIARGSHNGLPGWPVGLRNPLLPQRRLGTILLRDQALATSGTAVQHFRFEGKRYGHIIDPRTGWPTENMLSVTVLAPTAAEADALSTAFFVGGVELAERYCSNHRSVSALLIPPPTGGQRLEPINIGVPEEMLFWNDEDVPRP
;
A
#
# COMPACT_ATOMS: atom_id res chain seq x y z
N MET A 1 15.48 -4.78 -43.23
CA MET A 1 15.40 -4.99 -41.78
C MET A 1 14.31 -4.07 -41.29
N SER A 2 13.08 -4.60 -41.11
CA SER A 2 11.89 -3.86 -40.75
C SER A 2 11.78 -3.86 -39.23
N LEU A 3 11.55 -2.68 -38.64
CA LEU A 3 11.27 -2.48 -37.23
C LEU A 3 9.90 -3.12 -36.84
N PRO A 4 9.75 -3.74 -35.66
CA PRO A 4 8.48 -4.30 -35.25
C PRO A 4 7.48 -3.17 -34.91
N SER A 5 6.24 -3.36 -35.32
CA SER A 5 5.11 -2.43 -35.15
C SER A 5 4.67 -2.37 -33.69
N ASP A 6 4.65 -1.15 -33.16
CA ASP A 6 4.13 -0.75 -31.84
C ASP A 6 2.58 -0.76 -31.88
N GLN A 7 1.96 -1.94 -31.82
CA GLN A 7 0.52 -2.06 -31.56
C GLN A 7 0.28 -2.63 -30.16
N PRO A 8 -0.65 -2.07 -29.38
CA PRO A 8 -0.98 -2.62 -28.05
C PRO A 8 -1.57 -4.02 -28.21
N PRO A 9 -1.30 -4.95 -27.28
CA PRO A 9 -1.74 -6.34 -27.34
C PRO A 9 -3.27 -6.45 -27.35
N SER A 10 -3.79 -7.37 -28.15
CA SER A 10 -5.23 -7.58 -28.27
C SER A 10 -5.80 -8.26 -27.03
N ARG A 11 -7.12 -8.06 -26.79
CA ARG A 11 -7.87 -8.71 -25.69
C ARG A 11 -7.72 -10.24 -25.67
N ARG A 12 -7.42 -10.84 -26.80
CA ARG A 12 -7.23 -12.29 -26.98
C ARG A 12 -5.83 -12.74 -26.55
N ASP A 13 -4.83 -11.87 -26.70
CA ASP A 13 -3.44 -12.13 -26.24
C ASP A 13 -3.34 -11.96 -24.72
N PHE A 14 -4.19 -11.09 -24.14
CA PHE A 14 -4.34 -10.89 -22.71
C PHE A 14 -4.96 -12.13 -22.04
N LEU A 15 -6.04 -12.69 -22.59
CA LEU A 15 -6.70 -13.89 -22.06
C LEU A 15 -5.92 -15.20 -22.29
N ALA A 16 -4.92 -15.18 -23.15
CA ALA A 16 -4.07 -16.34 -23.44
C ALA A 16 -2.77 -16.36 -22.60
N GLY A 17 -2.64 -15.46 -21.59
CA GLY A 17 -1.43 -15.38 -20.73
C GLY A 17 -0.16 -14.93 -21.49
N ARG A 18 -0.31 -14.35 -22.70
CA ARG A 18 0.81 -13.93 -23.57
C ARG A 18 1.33 -12.54 -23.24
N ALA A 19 0.68 -11.82 -22.32
CA ALA A 19 1.17 -10.53 -21.81
C ALA A 19 2.32 -10.69 -20.81
N LEU A 20 2.55 -11.89 -20.30
CA LEU A 20 3.65 -12.24 -19.43
C LEU A 20 4.88 -12.68 -20.27
N ARG A 21 5.52 -11.74 -20.95
CA ARG A 21 6.95 -11.86 -21.30
C ARG A 21 7.76 -11.34 -20.13
N ASP A 22 7.53 -11.90 -18.97
CA ASP A 22 8.26 -11.48 -17.81
C ASP A 22 9.35 -12.50 -17.51
N GLU A 23 10.53 -11.98 -17.39
CA GLU A 23 11.69 -12.71 -16.98
C GLU A 23 11.37 -13.52 -15.73
N ILE A 24 11.32 -14.84 -15.87
CA ILE A 24 11.44 -15.75 -14.73
C ILE A 24 12.85 -15.57 -14.23
N VAL A 25 13.03 -14.63 -13.32
CA VAL A 25 14.32 -14.41 -12.68
C VAL A 25 14.42 -15.38 -11.52
N THR A 26 15.16 -16.44 -11.71
CA THR A 26 15.68 -17.24 -10.60
C THR A 26 16.69 -16.37 -9.87
N VAL A 27 16.26 -15.70 -8.80
CA VAL A 27 17.16 -14.90 -7.95
C VAL A 27 17.86 -15.86 -6.98
N GLY A 28 18.78 -16.65 -7.54
CA GLY A 28 19.84 -17.25 -6.76
C GLY A 28 20.87 -16.17 -6.46
N GLN A 29 21.19 -15.94 -5.21
CA GLN A 29 22.35 -15.19 -4.70
C GLN A 29 22.36 -13.65 -4.73
N ALA A 30 21.56 -12.94 -5.50
CA ALA A 30 21.73 -11.48 -5.63
C ALA A 30 21.23 -10.61 -4.44
N ALA A 31 20.56 -11.18 -3.44
CA ALA A 31 20.16 -10.45 -2.24
C ALA A 31 21.04 -10.77 -1.01
N GLY A 32 21.99 -11.69 -1.13
CA GLY A 32 22.80 -12.21 -0.01
C GLY A 32 24.24 -11.71 0.08
N ASP A 33 24.74 -10.99 -0.92
CA ASP A 33 26.16 -10.64 -1.02
C ASP A 33 26.58 -9.33 -0.30
N ALA A 34 25.88 -8.95 0.72
CA ALA A 34 26.38 -7.92 1.61
C ALA A 34 26.68 -8.54 2.97
N MET A 35 27.98 -8.78 3.20
CA MET A 35 28.62 -8.94 4.52
C MET A 35 29.02 -10.34 4.94
N LEU A 36 30.27 -10.64 4.62
CA LEU A 36 31.15 -11.51 5.40
C LEU A 36 31.88 -10.64 6.44
N GLY A 37 31.63 -10.83 7.70
CA GLY A 37 32.32 -10.20 8.82
C GLY A 37 32.47 -11.17 9.99
N GLU A 38 33.62 -11.13 10.69
CA GLU A 38 34.13 -12.16 11.60
C GLU A 38 33.52 -12.14 13.02
N ALA A 39 33.72 -13.27 13.71
CA ALA A 39 33.16 -13.73 14.97
C ALA A 39 33.31 -12.77 16.18
N ASN A 40 32.27 -12.14 16.52
CA ASN A 40 31.75 -11.71 17.83
C ASN A 40 30.40 -11.01 17.64
N GLU A 41 29.53 -11.62 16.86
CA GLU A 41 28.45 -10.93 16.20
C GLU A 41 27.15 -10.99 16.99
N PRO A 42 26.49 -9.81 17.14
CA PRO A 42 25.05 -9.76 17.38
C PRO A 42 24.31 -10.36 16.18
N ARG A 43 23.13 -10.87 16.39
CA ARG A 43 22.23 -11.50 15.41
C ARG A 43 22.48 -11.08 13.96
N ARG A 44 22.97 -12.00 13.12
CA ARG A 44 23.15 -11.78 11.69
C ARG A 44 21.82 -11.49 11.01
N GLU A 45 21.81 -10.55 10.05
CA GLU A 45 20.64 -10.38 9.19
C GLU A 45 20.26 -11.69 8.51
N PRO A 46 18.95 -12.06 8.50
CA PRO A 46 18.50 -13.22 7.78
C PRO A 46 18.76 -13.04 6.29
N THR A 47 19.45 -14.00 5.67
CA THR A 47 19.69 -14.03 4.22
C THR A 47 18.57 -14.79 3.54
N SER A 48 18.15 -14.33 2.35
CA SER A 48 17.19 -15.05 1.53
C SER A 48 17.83 -16.28 0.89
N GLY A 49 17.12 -17.41 0.87
CA GLY A 49 17.48 -18.60 0.08
C GLY A 49 16.99 -18.51 -1.36
N ALA A 50 17.06 -19.62 -2.11
CA ALA A 50 16.58 -19.70 -3.47
C ALA A 50 15.06 -19.46 -3.56
N THR A 51 14.66 -18.56 -4.46
CA THR A 51 13.25 -18.17 -4.67
C THR A 51 12.93 -18.06 -6.15
N ILE A 52 11.65 -18.25 -6.47
CA ILE A 52 11.09 -17.94 -7.79
C ILE A 52 10.33 -16.63 -7.64
N ARG A 53 10.61 -15.65 -8.51
CA ARG A 53 9.95 -14.37 -8.56
C ARG A 53 9.24 -14.18 -9.89
N LEU A 54 7.90 -14.00 -9.85
CA LEU A 54 7.10 -13.48 -10.96
C LEU A 54 6.78 -12.02 -10.68
N ALA A 55 6.82 -11.18 -11.71
CA ALA A 55 6.51 -9.77 -11.55
C ALA A 55 5.74 -9.21 -12.75
N THR A 56 4.97 -8.15 -12.49
CA THR A 56 4.28 -7.35 -13.50
C THR A 56 4.27 -5.88 -13.07
N SER A 57 4.10 -4.96 -14.02
CA SER A 57 3.98 -3.53 -13.74
C SER A 57 2.52 -3.10 -13.81
N ALA A 58 1.99 -2.60 -12.69
CA ALA A 58 0.63 -2.05 -12.55
C ALA A 58 0.63 -0.93 -11.52
N MET A 59 -0.40 -0.06 -11.54
CA MET A 59 -0.55 1.06 -10.57
C MET A 59 0.73 1.91 -10.45
N ALA A 60 1.43 2.13 -11.57
CA ALA A 60 2.70 2.87 -11.67
C ALA A 60 3.84 2.31 -10.81
N THR A 61 3.84 1.01 -10.51
CA THR A 61 4.89 0.31 -9.77
C THR A 61 4.96 -1.17 -10.18
N ASP A 62 5.99 -1.89 -9.70
CA ASP A 62 6.10 -3.32 -9.93
C ASP A 62 5.41 -4.10 -8.82
N PHE A 63 4.62 -5.10 -9.21
CA PHE A 63 4.06 -6.11 -8.33
C PHE A 63 4.78 -7.43 -8.54
N ALA A 64 5.02 -8.17 -7.47
CA ALA A 64 5.68 -9.46 -7.55
C ALA A 64 5.10 -10.49 -6.60
N VAL A 65 5.05 -11.73 -7.07
CA VAL A 65 4.86 -12.94 -6.25
C VAL A 65 6.21 -13.60 -6.10
N ILE A 66 6.61 -13.87 -4.86
CA ILE A 66 7.86 -14.54 -4.51
C ILE A 66 7.51 -15.84 -3.79
N LEU A 67 8.00 -16.95 -4.32
CA LEU A 67 7.76 -18.30 -3.81
C LEU A 67 9.10 -18.94 -3.42
N ASN A 68 9.10 -19.76 -2.38
CA ASN A 68 10.24 -20.65 -2.13
C ASN A 68 10.42 -21.59 -3.31
N GLU A 69 11.69 -21.87 -3.68
CA GLU A 69 12.00 -22.95 -4.61
C GLU A 69 11.68 -24.29 -3.95
N ALA A 70 10.43 -24.73 -4.13
CA ALA A 70 9.96 -25.94 -3.51
C ALA A 70 10.30 -27.16 -4.39
N HIS A 71 10.79 -28.24 -3.78
CA HIS A 71 10.76 -29.57 -4.36
C HIS A 71 9.31 -30.07 -4.40
N ARG A 72 8.52 -29.60 -5.38
CA ARG A 72 7.15 -30.07 -5.63
C ARG A 72 7.12 -30.98 -6.84
N ASP A 73 6.19 -31.92 -6.82
CA ASP A 73 5.99 -32.89 -7.92
C ASP A 73 5.65 -32.20 -9.24
N ASP A 74 4.97 -31.01 -9.21
CA ASP A 74 4.73 -30.15 -10.35
C ASP A 74 5.03 -28.67 -10.01
N PRO A 75 6.19 -28.14 -10.40
CA PRO A 75 6.54 -26.74 -10.16
C PRO A 75 5.73 -25.75 -11.01
N ARG A 76 4.97 -26.21 -12.02
CA ARG A 76 4.21 -25.32 -12.92
C ARG A 76 2.92 -24.79 -12.29
N GLN A 77 2.31 -25.53 -11.39
CA GLN A 77 1.05 -25.13 -10.75
C GLN A 77 1.18 -23.86 -9.92
N PRO A 78 2.16 -23.71 -8.99
CA PRO A 78 2.34 -22.47 -8.23
C PRO A 78 2.59 -21.24 -9.11
N LEU A 79 3.32 -21.44 -10.22
CA LEU A 79 3.60 -20.35 -11.18
C LEU A 79 2.32 -19.88 -11.89
N ARG A 80 1.42 -20.81 -12.22
CA ARG A 80 0.13 -20.46 -12.82
C ARG A 80 -0.72 -19.63 -11.87
N TRP A 81 -0.82 -20.03 -10.60
CA TRP A 81 -1.59 -19.28 -9.61
C TRP A 81 -0.96 -17.92 -9.30
N ALA A 82 0.37 -17.85 -9.27
CA ALA A 82 1.08 -16.58 -9.15
C ALA A 82 0.79 -15.65 -10.36
N SER A 83 0.69 -16.20 -11.56
CA SER A 83 0.27 -15.44 -12.75
C SER A 83 -1.18 -14.94 -12.63
N GLU A 84 -2.11 -15.81 -12.23
CA GLU A 84 -3.53 -15.44 -12.02
C GLU A 84 -3.66 -14.34 -10.96
N ALA A 85 -2.88 -14.38 -9.89
CA ALA A 85 -2.85 -13.34 -8.87
C ALA A 85 -2.33 -11.99 -9.42
N LEU A 86 -1.31 -12.02 -10.28
CA LEU A 86 -0.79 -10.82 -10.94
C LEU A 86 -1.76 -10.27 -12.00
N ASP A 87 -2.47 -11.12 -12.74
CA ASP A 87 -3.49 -10.71 -13.70
C ASP A 87 -4.66 -9.98 -13.01
N LEU A 88 -5.06 -10.43 -11.81
CA LEU A 88 -6.08 -9.74 -11.01
C LEU A 88 -5.66 -8.30 -10.65
N ILE A 89 -4.37 -8.05 -10.40
CA ILE A 89 -3.88 -6.70 -10.05
C ILE A 89 -4.13 -5.71 -11.20
N HIS A 90 -4.01 -6.15 -12.46
CA HIS A 90 -4.34 -5.31 -13.62
C HIS A 90 -5.83 -4.98 -13.68
N LEU A 91 -6.71 -5.95 -13.38
CA LEU A 91 -8.16 -5.69 -13.32
C LEU A 91 -8.50 -4.69 -12.22
N LEU A 92 -7.85 -4.78 -11.06
CA LEU A 92 -8.03 -3.83 -9.96
C LEU A 92 -7.46 -2.44 -10.28
N GLU A 93 -6.37 -2.34 -11.05
CA GLU A 93 -5.92 -1.05 -11.58
C GLU A 93 -6.97 -0.43 -12.50
N ASP A 94 -7.57 -1.21 -13.40
CA ASP A 94 -8.65 -0.75 -14.29
C ASP A 94 -9.92 -0.37 -13.52
N GLN A 95 -10.16 -0.92 -12.35
CA GLN A 95 -11.27 -0.57 -11.47
C GLN A 95 -11.01 0.73 -10.69
N MET A 96 -9.84 0.85 -10.06
CA MET A 96 -9.54 1.87 -9.03
C MET A 96 -8.76 3.10 -9.52
N SER A 97 -8.27 3.12 -10.77
CA SER A 97 -7.50 4.25 -11.27
C SER A 97 -8.36 5.50 -11.42
N VAL A 98 -7.94 6.62 -10.83
CA VAL A 98 -8.53 7.95 -11.06
C VAL A 98 -7.95 8.66 -12.30
N TYR A 99 -6.95 8.08 -12.93
CA TYR A 99 -6.26 8.65 -14.10
C TYR A 99 -6.82 8.16 -15.43
N ARG A 100 -7.61 7.09 -15.40
CA ARG A 100 -8.29 6.53 -16.56
C ARG A 100 -9.77 6.91 -16.52
N PRO A 101 -10.35 7.49 -17.58
CA PRO A 101 -11.69 8.08 -17.51
C PRO A 101 -12.83 7.06 -17.39
N ASN A 102 -12.60 5.80 -17.76
CA ASN A 102 -13.62 4.77 -17.84
C ASN A 102 -13.57 3.74 -16.69
N THR A 103 -12.77 3.99 -15.68
CA THR A 103 -12.72 3.13 -14.50
C THR A 103 -13.96 3.31 -13.63
N GLU A 104 -14.28 2.32 -12.82
CA GLU A 104 -15.41 2.37 -11.90
C GLU A 104 -15.28 3.54 -10.93
N LEU A 105 -14.10 3.71 -10.32
CA LEU A 105 -13.82 4.83 -9.40
C LEU A 105 -13.95 6.20 -10.09
N SER A 106 -13.50 6.34 -11.33
CA SER A 106 -13.65 7.60 -12.07
C SER A 106 -15.11 7.88 -12.47
N GLN A 107 -15.92 6.84 -12.73
CA GLN A 107 -17.35 6.98 -12.95
C GLN A 107 -18.09 7.37 -11.68
N LEU A 108 -17.74 6.75 -10.54
CA LEU A 108 -18.23 7.11 -9.23
C LEU A 108 -17.96 8.59 -8.93
N ASN A 109 -16.71 9.04 -9.04
CA ASN A 109 -16.31 10.43 -8.80
C ASN A 109 -17.08 11.44 -9.64
N ARG A 110 -17.44 11.10 -10.89
CA ARG A 110 -18.18 12.00 -11.77
C ARG A 110 -19.67 12.07 -11.52
N ALA A 111 -20.27 11.01 -11.01
CA ALA A 111 -21.72 10.88 -11.01
C ALA A 111 -22.35 10.89 -9.60
N ALA A 112 -21.59 10.57 -8.56
CA ALA A 112 -22.13 10.32 -7.22
C ALA A 112 -22.73 11.55 -6.55
N ALA A 113 -22.36 12.76 -6.94
CA ALA A 113 -22.99 13.98 -6.46
C ALA A 113 -24.38 14.23 -7.06
N SER A 114 -24.64 13.69 -8.28
CA SER A 114 -25.90 13.92 -8.99
C SER A 114 -26.90 12.78 -8.82
N ARG A 115 -26.42 11.55 -8.57
CA ARG A 115 -27.26 10.35 -8.45
C ARG A 115 -26.51 9.25 -7.71
N PRO A 116 -27.22 8.30 -7.08
CA PRO A 116 -26.60 7.08 -6.57
C PRO A 116 -25.84 6.33 -7.68
N VAL A 117 -24.65 5.83 -7.34
CA VAL A 117 -23.81 5.01 -8.20
C VAL A 117 -23.58 3.69 -7.52
N GLN A 118 -24.04 2.63 -8.13
CA GLN A 118 -23.76 1.27 -7.68
C GLN A 118 -22.32 0.94 -8.02
N VAL A 119 -21.58 0.43 -7.02
CA VAL A 119 -20.22 -0.04 -7.17
C VAL A 119 -20.15 -1.55 -6.92
N GLU A 120 -19.10 -2.18 -7.41
CA GLU A 120 -18.82 -3.60 -7.16
C GLU A 120 -18.69 -3.84 -5.64
N GLU A 121 -19.21 -4.98 -5.17
CA GLU A 121 -19.39 -5.29 -3.76
C GLU A 121 -18.09 -5.15 -2.95
N ARG A 122 -16.98 -5.67 -3.45
CA ARG A 122 -15.69 -5.62 -2.74
C ARG A 122 -15.05 -4.23 -2.77
N LEU A 123 -15.28 -3.44 -3.82
CA LEU A 123 -14.91 -2.02 -3.82
C LEU A 123 -15.73 -1.27 -2.79
N PHE A 124 -17.01 -1.59 -2.65
CA PHE A 124 -17.87 -1.02 -1.61
C PHE A 124 -17.38 -1.37 -0.21
N GLU A 125 -17.00 -2.62 0.04
CA GLU A 125 -16.42 -3.06 1.32
C GLU A 125 -15.12 -2.29 1.63
N LEU A 126 -14.26 -2.09 0.63
CA LEU A 126 -13.04 -1.29 0.76
C LEU A 126 -13.36 0.15 1.15
N LEU A 127 -14.36 0.78 0.52
CA LEU A 127 -14.78 2.14 0.84
C LEU A 127 -15.37 2.23 2.27
N CYS A 128 -16.12 1.22 2.71
CA CYS A 128 -16.60 1.13 4.08
C CYS A 128 -15.45 1.02 5.08
N ARG A 129 -14.46 0.16 4.82
CA ARG A 129 -13.26 0.02 5.67
C ARG A 129 -12.44 1.30 5.68
N ALA A 130 -12.27 1.95 4.53
CA ALA A 130 -11.58 3.24 4.41
C ALA A 130 -12.25 4.31 5.27
N ARG A 131 -13.59 4.34 5.34
CA ARG A 131 -14.34 5.27 6.22
C ARG A 131 -14.12 4.97 7.71
N GLU A 132 -14.03 3.70 8.08
CA GLU A 132 -13.72 3.31 9.47
C GLU A 132 -12.32 3.80 9.86
N ILE A 133 -11.31 3.53 9.03
CA ILE A 133 -9.93 3.98 9.27
C ILE A 133 -9.88 5.52 9.29
N TRP A 134 -10.58 6.21 8.39
CA TRP A 134 -10.70 7.67 8.41
C TRP A 134 -11.20 8.18 9.76
N ARG A 135 -12.25 7.57 10.31
CA ARG A 135 -12.82 7.96 11.62
C ARG A 135 -11.85 7.66 12.77
N GLU A 136 -11.26 6.47 12.79
CA GLU A 136 -10.35 6.02 13.84
C GLU A 136 -9.03 6.81 13.85
N THR A 137 -8.62 7.35 12.68
CA THR A 137 -7.42 8.18 12.52
C THR A 137 -7.71 9.68 12.51
N GLU A 138 -8.93 10.09 12.88
CA GLU A 138 -9.33 11.50 12.97
C GLU A 138 -9.04 12.30 11.68
N GLY A 139 -9.23 11.67 10.53
CA GLY A 139 -9.02 12.26 9.21
C GLY A 139 -7.54 12.37 8.78
N CYS A 140 -6.59 11.80 9.54
CA CYS A 140 -5.18 11.74 9.09
C CYS A 140 -5.00 10.84 7.86
N PHE A 141 -5.80 9.80 7.72
CA PHE A 141 -6.03 9.09 6.47
C PHE A 141 -7.38 9.52 5.91
N ASP A 142 -7.41 9.98 4.65
CA ASP A 142 -8.66 10.39 4.01
C ASP A 142 -8.62 10.07 2.50
N PRO A 143 -9.41 9.09 2.04
CA PRO A 143 -9.48 8.76 0.63
C PRO A 143 -10.19 9.83 -0.22
N THR A 144 -10.81 10.85 0.38
CA THR A 144 -11.40 11.99 -0.34
C THR A 144 -10.40 13.12 -0.62
N SER A 145 -9.10 12.90 -0.39
CA SER A 145 -8.03 13.88 -0.63
C SER A 145 -7.78 14.18 -2.12
N GLY A 146 -8.56 13.60 -3.05
CA GLY A 146 -8.44 13.82 -4.50
C GLY A 146 -8.30 15.30 -4.91
N PRO A 147 -9.18 16.21 -4.45
CA PRO A 147 -9.10 17.64 -4.76
C PRO A 147 -7.80 18.32 -4.32
N LEU A 148 -7.25 17.94 -3.16
CA LEU A 148 -5.97 18.46 -2.67
C LEU A 148 -4.80 17.91 -3.48
N ILE A 149 -4.82 16.60 -3.79
CA ILE A 149 -3.79 15.96 -4.64
C ILE A 149 -3.76 16.62 -6.02
N ALA A 150 -4.93 16.91 -6.61
CA ALA A 150 -5.04 17.59 -7.88
C ALA A 150 -4.46 19.02 -7.84
N LEU A 151 -4.78 19.80 -6.79
CA LEU A 151 -4.25 21.14 -6.57
C LEU A 151 -2.72 21.12 -6.46
N TRP A 152 -2.15 20.28 -5.61
CA TRP A 152 -0.70 20.17 -5.44
C TRP A 152 0.02 19.71 -6.72
N ARG A 153 -0.61 18.83 -7.50
CA ARG A 153 -0.10 18.42 -8.81
C ARG A 153 -0.07 19.58 -9.80
N GLN A 154 -1.11 20.41 -9.81
CA GLN A 154 -1.18 21.62 -10.63
C GLN A 154 -0.10 22.60 -10.20
N CYS A 155 0.00 22.93 -8.90
CA CYS A 155 1.00 23.84 -8.35
C CYS A 155 2.44 23.38 -8.69
N ARG A 156 2.69 22.08 -8.60
CA ARG A 156 3.99 21.50 -9.02
C ARG A 156 4.29 21.73 -10.51
N LYS A 157 3.30 21.60 -11.40
CA LYS A 157 3.49 21.87 -12.84
C LYS A 157 3.74 23.35 -13.11
N GLU A 158 3.08 24.23 -12.37
CA GLU A 158 3.17 25.67 -12.47
C GLU A 158 4.35 26.26 -11.68
N VAL A 159 5.12 25.43 -10.96
CA VAL A 159 6.26 25.81 -10.12
C VAL A 159 5.86 26.92 -9.12
N ARG A 160 4.76 26.70 -8.40
CA ARG A 160 4.24 27.60 -7.36
C ARG A 160 3.71 26.85 -6.15
N LEU A 161 3.38 27.56 -5.09
CA LEU A 161 2.58 27.05 -3.98
C LEU A 161 1.08 27.34 -4.20
N PRO A 162 0.19 26.55 -3.57
CA PRO A 162 -1.23 26.89 -3.51
C PRO A 162 -1.43 28.17 -2.69
N THR A 163 -2.43 28.96 -3.05
CA THR A 163 -2.88 30.10 -2.25
C THR A 163 -3.79 29.62 -1.11
N ASP A 164 -3.94 30.43 -0.06
CA ASP A 164 -4.84 30.10 1.06
C ASP A 164 -6.29 29.94 0.59
N LEU A 165 -6.72 30.70 -0.41
CA LEU A 165 -8.06 30.59 -0.98
C LEU A 165 -8.24 29.25 -1.70
N GLU A 166 -7.28 28.83 -2.55
CA GLU A 166 -7.32 27.54 -3.23
C GLU A 166 -7.36 26.39 -2.23
N LEU A 167 -6.56 26.46 -1.17
CA LEU A 167 -6.57 25.45 -0.11
C LEU A 167 -7.92 25.41 0.61
N ALA A 168 -8.44 26.57 1.03
CA ALA A 168 -9.72 26.66 1.72
C ALA A 168 -10.87 26.08 0.87
N GLU A 169 -10.92 26.41 -0.42
CA GLU A 169 -11.91 25.85 -1.36
C GLU A 169 -11.80 24.32 -1.45
N ARG A 170 -10.58 23.76 -1.60
CA ARG A 170 -10.40 22.30 -1.71
C ARG A 170 -10.70 21.57 -0.41
N LEU A 171 -10.36 22.16 0.74
CA LEU A 171 -10.65 21.58 2.05
C LEU A 171 -12.16 21.41 2.31
N THR A 172 -13.03 22.24 1.70
CA THR A 172 -14.48 22.04 1.82
C THR A 172 -14.99 20.77 1.13
N LEU A 173 -14.18 20.15 0.28
CA LEU A 173 -14.49 18.96 -0.52
C LEU A 173 -13.88 17.68 0.06
N VAL A 174 -13.07 17.81 1.12
CA VAL A 174 -12.34 16.71 1.75
C VAL A 174 -13.04 16.25 3.03
N GLY A 175 -13.16 14.97 3.21
CA GLY A 175 -13.76 14.33 4.36
C GLY A 175 -14.74 13.22 3.98
N MET A 176 -14.55 12.03 4.54
CA MET A 176 -15.45 10.89 4.31
C MET A 176 -16.90 11.13 4.81
N GLN A 177 -17.16 12.20 5.55
CA GLN A 177 -18.53 12.64 5.88
C GLN A 177 -19.34 13.05 4.63
N HIS A 178 -18.66 13.42 3.53
CA HIS A 178 -19.28 13.77 2.25
C HIS A 178 -19.65 12.56 1.39
N VAL A 179 -19.20 11.36 1.80
CA VAL A 179 -19.50 10.09 1.11
C VAL A 179 -20.57 9.35 1.87
N MET A 180 -21.72 9.17 1.25
CA MET A 180 -22.87 8.52 1.87
C MET A 180 -23.05 7.11 1.34
N PHE A 181 -23.31 6.18 2.25
CA PHE A 181 -23.60 4.78 1.99
C PHE A 181 -25.04 4.46 2.42
N PRO A 182 -25.69 3.43 1.86
CA PRO A 182 -27.05 3.05 2.22
C PRO A 182 -27.19 2.76 3.72
N ARG A 183 -28.32 3.19 4.32
CA ARG A 183 -28.60 3.00 5.74
C ARG A 183 -28.73 1.53 6.18
N SER A 184 -29.04 0.62 5.25
CA SER A 184 -29.24 -0.81 5.53
C SER A 184 -27.97 -1.54 6.01
N LEU A 185 -26.77 -0.97 5.82
CA LEU A 185 -25.52 -1.59 6.25
C LEU A 185 -25.13 -1.31 7.70
N THR A 186 -25.71 -0.31 8.34
CA THR A 186 -25.50 -0.03 9.77
C THR A 186 -26.10 -1.10 10.70
N LEU A 187 -26.83 -2.09 10.17
CA LEU A 187 -27.54 -3.12 10.92
C LEU A 187 -27.10 -4.56 10.63
N ARG A 188 -26.05 -4.78 9.82
CA ARG A 188 -25.55 -6.15 9.60
C ARG A 188 -24.63 -6.65 10.72
N VAL A 189 -25.19 -6.78 11.92
CA VAL A 189 -24.75 -7.71 12.95
C VAL A 189 -25.84 -8.77 13.05
N GLY A 190 -25.83 -9.75 12.11
CA GLY A 190 -26.80 -10.87 12.11
C GLY A 190 -27.13 -11.34 10.70
N SER A 191 -27.10 -12.65 10.51
CA SER A 191 -27.27 -13.38 9.26
C SER A 191 -28.72 -13.41 8.74
N GLU A 192 -29.30 -12.31 8.29
CA GLU A 192 -30.56 -12.32 7.54
C GLU A 192 -30.27 -12.03 6.05
N LYS A 193 -30.74 -12.95 5.18
CA LYS A 193 -30.71 -12.77 3.72
C LYS A 193 -31.71 -11.69 3.31
N LEU A 194 -31.21 -10.67 2.60
CA LEU A 194 -32.03 -9.63 1.99
C LEU A 194 -32.85 -10.17 0.80
N SER A 195 -33.98 -9.51 0.49
CA SER A 195 -34.74 -9.76 -0.73
C SER A 195 -33.96 -9.26 -1.96
N PRO A 196 -34.14 -9.84 -3.16
CA PRO A 196 -33.41 -9.47 -4.39
C PRO A 196 -33.48 -7.97 -4.74
N ASP A 197 -34.59 -7.30 -4.44
CA ASP A 197 -34.76 -5.87 -4.71
C ASP A 197 -34.00 -4.96 -3.73
N SER A 198 -33.58 -5.47 -2.57
CA SER A 198 -32.74 -4.75 -1.62
C SER A 198 -31.24 -4.95 -1.85
N GLU A 199 -30.84 -5.97 -2.63
CA GLU A 199 -29.44 -6.21 -3.00
C GLU A 199 -28.93 -5.17 -4.02
N SER A 200 -29.78 -4.71 -4.96
CA SER A 200 -29.38 -3.72 -5.95
C SER A 200 -29.10 -2.31 -5.41
N GLN A 201 -29.53 -2.01 -4.18
CA GLN A 201 -29.28 -0.74 -3.49
C GLN A 201 -28.22 -0.86 -2.39
N ALA A 202 -27.71 -2.07 -2.13
CA ALA A 202 -26.82 -2.34 -1.01
C ALA A 202 -25.43 -1.72 -1.17
N THR A 203 -24.98 -1.49 -2.42
CA THR A 203 -23.67 -0.95 -2.76
C THR A 203 -23.72 0.43 -3.43
N ASP A 204 -24.84 1.16 -3.28
CA ASP A 204 -24.98 2.51 -3.82
C ASP A 204 -24.13 3.51 -3.02
N VAL A 205 -23.38 4.33 -3.71
CA VAL A 205 -22.58 5.42 -3.12
C VAL A 205 -23.07 6.75 -3.69
N THR A 206 -23.22 7.75 -2.81
CA THR A 206 -23.55 9.12 -3.19
C THR A 206 -22.60 10.12 -2.51
N PHE A 207 -22.45 11.29 -3.11
CA PHE A 207 -21.76 12.43 -2.50
C PHE A 207 -22.77 13.52 -2.17
N ASP A 208 -22.58 14.22 -1.05
CA ASP A 208 -23.49 15.29 -0.62
C ASP A 208 -23.29 16.60 -1.41
N ARG A 209 -22.22 16.71 -2.21
CA ARG A 209 -21.88 17.89 -3.00
C ARG A 209 -20.99 17.56 -4.21
N ASP A 210 -21.00 18.46 -5.20
CA ASP A 210 -20.10 18.41 -6.34
C ASP A 210 -18.65 18.67 -5.92
N GLY A 211 -17.70 18.03 -6.62
CA GLY A 211 -16.27 18.24 -6.43
C GLY A 211 -15.61 17.33 -5.40
N VAL A 212 -16.37 16.53 -4.65
CA VAL A 212 -15.81 15.44 -3.86
C VAL A 212 -15.18 14.41 -4.79
N GLU A 213 -13.95 13.97 -4.49
CA GLU A 213 -13.21 13.04 -5.32
C GLU A 213 -12.48 12.02 -4.45
N LEU A 214 -12.84 10.77 -4.61
CA LEU A 214 -12.14 9.63 -4.00
C LEU A 214 -10.83 9.34 -4.73
N ASN A 215 -9.77 9.12 -3.99
CA ASN A 215 -8.47 8.68 -4.46
C ASN A 215 -7.94 7.57 -3.55
N LEU A 216 -7.81 6.36 -4.09
CA LEU A 216 -7.40 5.19 -3.33
C LEU A 216 -5.87 4.96 -3.32
N GLY A 217 -5.07 5.95 -3.68
CA GLY A 217 -3.61 5.81 -3.79
C GLY A 217 -2.89 5.40 -2.50
N SER A 218 -3.48 5.66 -1.33
CA SER A 218 -2.92 5.32 0.00
C SER A 218 -3.48 4.03 0.62
N ILE A 219 -4.33 3.28 -0.12
CA ILE A 219 -4.91 2.00 0.33
C ILE A 219 -4.97 0.98 -0.80
N GLY A 220 -5.02 1.42 -2.05
CA GLY A 220 -5.33 0.58 -3.21
C GLY A 220 -4.25 -0.45 -3.54
N LYS A 221 -2.97 -0.16 -3.27
CA LYS A 221 -1.91 -1.15 -3.48
C LYS A 221 -2.04 -2.30 -2.48
N GLY A 222 -2.26 -1.97 -1.21
CA GLY A 222 -2.50 -2.97 -0.18
C GLY A 222 -3.73 -3.80 -0.49
N TYR A 223 -4.83 -3.18 -0.89
CA TYR A 223 -6.02 -3.89 -1.31
C TYR A 223 -5.76 -4.85 -2.49
N ALA A 224 -5.01 -4.43 -3.49
CA ALA A 224 -4.65 -5.29 -4.61
C ALA A 224 -3.81 -6.51 -4.16
N LEU A 225 -2.91 -6.32 -3.18
CA LEU A 225 -2.15 -7.42 -2.58
C LEU A 225 -3.06 -8.38 -1.79
N ASP A 226 -4.00 -7.86 -1.01
CA ASP A 226 -4.95 -8.70 -0.25
C ASP A 226 -5.79 -9.57 -1.20
N ARG A 227 -6.29 -8.98 -2.30
CA ARG A 227 -7.06 -9.69 -3.32
C ARG A 227 -6.23 -10.76 -4.05
N ALA A 228 -4.97 -10.44 -4.38
CA ALA A 228 -4.04 -11.41 -4.96
C ALA A 228 -3.69 -12.54 -3.97
N ALA A 229 -3.56 -12.22 -2.68
CA ALA A 229 -3.31 -13.19 -1.62
C ALA A 229 -4.47 -14.19 -1.46
N GLU A 230 -5.72 -13.77 -1.66
CA GLU A 230 -6.89 -14.66 -1.63
C GLU A 230 -6.73 -15.79 -2.66
N ILE A 231 -6.32 -15.47 -3.90
CA ILE A 231 -6.09 -16.48 -4.96
C ILE A 231 -5.06 -17.52 -4.50
N LEU A 232 -3.91 -17.07 -3.95
CA LEU A 232 -2.87 -17.98 -3.49
C LEU A 232 -3.34 -18.85 -2.32
N ASN A 233 -4.13 -18.28 -1.41
CA ASN A 233 -4.69 -18.97 -0.25
C ASN A 233 -5.73 -20.03 -0.65
N GLU A 234 -6.63 -19.73 -1.59
CA GLU A 234 -7.64 -20.65 -2.13
C GLU A 234 -7.00 -21.87 -2.78
N GLN A 235 -5.80 -21.70 -3.33
CA GLN A 235 -5.00 -22.78 -3.90
C GLN A 235 -4.10 -23.51 -2.87
N ASN A 236 -4.30 -23.24 -1.57
CA ASN A 236 -3.54 -23.83 -0.47
C ASN A 236 -2.02 -23.62 -0.56
N LEU A 237 -1.57 -22.52 -1.15
CA LEU A 237 -0.18 -22.11 -1.03
C LEU A 237 0.07 -21.58 0.38
N THR A 238 1.06 -22.13 1.07
CA THR A 238 1.33 -21.84 2.48
C THR A 238 2.57 -20.99 2.70
N GLU A 239 3.42 -20.82 1.69
CA GLU A 239 4.67 -20.08 1.80
C GLU A 239 4.87 -19.19 0.56
N TRP A 240 4.59 -17.91 0.71
CA TRP A 240 4.71 -16.91 -0.33
C TRP A 240 4.86 -15.50 0.26
N LEU A 241 5.43 -14.60 -0.54
CA LEU A 241 5.45 -13.16 -0.30
C LEU A 241 4.93 -12.45 -1.55
N LEU A 242 3.96 -11.57 -1.37
CA LEU A 242 3.47 -10.63 -2.39
C LEU A 242 4.03 -9.24 -2.10
N GLN A 243 4.55 -8.58 -3.14
CA GLN A 243 5.14 -7.25 -3.05
C GLN A 243 4.44 -6.31 -4.02
N GLY A 244 4.03 -5.12 -3.53
CA GLY A 244 3.50 -4.00 -4.33
C GLY A 244 4.44 -2.80 -4.25
N GLY A 245 5.29 -2.64 -5.28
CA GLY A 245 6.34 -1.63 -5.31
C GLY A 245 7.38 -1.84 -4.22
N HIS A 246 7.86 -0.73 -3.67
CA HIS A 246 8.85 -0.74 -2.58
C HIS A 246 8.23 -0.43 -1.21
N SER A 247 6.91 -0.33 -1.14
CA SER A 247 6.23 0.19 0.05
C SER A 247 5.27 -0.79 0.71
N SER A 248 4.79 -1.80 0.00
CA SER A 248 3.71 -2.65 0.52
C SER A 248 4.02 -4.11 0.24
N VAL A 249 3.92 -4.95 1.26
CA VAL A 249 4.12 -6.40 1.17
C VAL A 249 3.11 -7.12 2.05
N ILE A 250 2.74 -8.33 1.68
CA ILE A 250 2.03 -9.29 2.52
C ILE A 250 2.71 -10.65 2.37
N ALA A 251 2.88 -11.36 3.47
CA ALA A 251 3.56 -12.64 3.51
C ALA A 251 2.74 -13.70 4.22
N ARG A 252 2.88 -14.95 3.78
CA ARG A 252 2.36 -16.13 4.44
C ARG A 252 3.46 -17.16 4.65
N GLY A 253 3.43 -17.80 5.84
CA GLY A 253 4.40 -18.81 6.21
C GLY A 253 5.82 -18.28 6.35
N SER A 254 6.79 -19.10 5.98
CA SER A 254 8.21 -18.83 6.20
C SER A 254 9.04 -18.94 4.92
N HIS A 255 10.20 -18.30 4.93
CA HIS A 255 11.12 -18.34 3.82
C HIS A 255 12.23 -19.36 4.10
N ASN A 256 12.24 -20.50 3.39
CA ASN A 256 13.32 -21.49 3.42
C ASN A 256 13.83 -21.85 4.83
N GLY A 257 12.90 -22.10 5.78
CA GLY A 257 13.21 -22.47 7.15
C GLY A 257 13.53 -21.32 8.11
N LEU A 258 13.53 -20.07 7.64
CA LEU A 258 13.56 -18.88 8.50
C LEU A 258 12.21 -18.74 9.24
N PRO A 259 12.14 -18.07 10.39
CA PRO A 259 10.88 -17.88 11.12
C PRO A 259 9.88 -16.93 10.42
N GLY A 260 10.25 -16.33 9.29
CA GLY A 260 9.43 -15.45 8.46
C GLY A 260 10.14 -15.06 7.17
N TRP A 261 9.54 -14.18 6.39
CA TRP A 261 10.10 -13.62 5.16
C TRP A 261 10.94 -12.37 5.50
N PRO A 262 12.21 -12.29 5.07
CA PRO A 262 13.05 -11.13 5.36
C PRO A 262 12.63 -9.93 4.47
N VAL A 263 12.11 -8.88 5.11
CA VAL A 263 11.71 -7.62 4.46
C VAL A 263 12.64 -6.51 4.91
N GLY A 264 13.40 -5.93 3.97
CA GLY A 264 14.35 -4.87 4.26
C GLY A 264 13.68 -3.52 4.55
N LEU A 265 14.08 -2.88 5.64
CA LEU A 265 13.72 -1.50 5.97
C LEU A 265 14.75 -0.56 5.35
N ARG A 266 14.30 0.38 4.52
CA ARG A 266 15.18 1.36 3.88
C ARG A 266 15.54 2.48 4.84
N ASN A 267 16.81 2.91 4.85
CA ASN A 267 17.21 4.10 5.57
C ASN A 267 16.64 5.37 4.88
N PRO A 268 15.80 6.18 5.55
CA PRO A 268 15.16 7.34 4.92
C PRO A 268 16.13 8.50 4.59
N LEU A 269 17.28 8.59 5.27
CA LEU A 269 18.31 9.59 4.99
C LEU A 269 19.29 9.09 3.90
N LEU A 270 19.53 7.78 3.86
CA LEU A 270 20.46 7.13 2.94
C LEU A 270 19.72 6.02 2.17
N PRO A 271 18.89 6.35 1.15
CA PRO A 271 17.97 5.38 0.51
C PRO A 271 18.66 4.17 -0.15
N GLN A 272 19.97 4.24 -0.36
CA GLN A 272 20.79 3.14 -0.89
C GLN A 272 21.24 2.17 0.21
N ARG A 273 21.03 2.51 1.49
CA ARG A 273 21.35 1.67 2.63
C ARG A 273 20.10 1.07 3.24
N ARG A 274 20.27 -0.12 3.79
CA ARG A 274 19.23 -0.78 4.59
C ARG A 274 19.41 -0.35 6.04
N LEU A 275 18.33 0.09 6.69
CA LEU A 275 18.30 0.43 8.11
C LEU A 275 18.20 -0.83 8.98
N GLY A 276 17.48 -1.82 8.52
CA GLY A 276 17.26 -3.09 9.20
C GLY A 276 16.42 -4.03 8.36
N THR A 277 16.07 -5.16 8.96
CA THR A 277 15.23 -6.21 8.34
C THR A 277 14.15 -6.63 9.32
N ILE A 278 12.92 -6.79 8.83
CA ILE A 278 11.81 -7.41 9.57
C ILE A 278 11.57 -8.80 9.00
N LEU A 279 11.45 -9.81 9.87
CA LEU A 279 10.98 -11.13 9.51
C LEU A 279 9.45 -11.15 9.53
N LEU A 280 8.83 -11.02 8.37
CA LEU A 280 7.39 -10.93 8.21
C LEU A 280 6.77 -12.33 8.06
N ARG A 281 5.75 -12.64 8.89
CA ARG A 281 5.04 -13.91 8.82
C ARG A 281 3.55 -13.72 9.07
N ASP A 282 2.72 -14.24 8.15
CA ASP A 282 1.25 -14.23 8.23
C ASP A 282 0.66 -12.84 8.51
N GLN A 283 1.31 -11.81 7.96
CA GLN A 283 0.98 -10.39 8.14
C GLN A 283 1.32 -9.58 6.88
N ALA A 284 0.78 -8.37 6.85
CA ALA A 284 1.16 -7.36 5.90
C ALA A 284 2.06 -6.29 6.54
N LEU A 285 2.86 -5.64 5.70
CA LEU A 285 3.71 -4.51 6.07
C LEU A 285 3.59 -3.45 4.99
N ALA A 286 3.39 -2.20 5.40
CA ALA A 286 3.48 -1.07 4.48
C ALA A 286 4.32 0.07 5.07
N THR A 287 5.00 0.81 4.18
CA THR A 287 5.86 1.93 4.56
C THR A 287 5.49 3.19 3.80
N SER A 288 5.20 4.26 4.51
CA SER A 288 5.08 5.62 3.99
C SER A 288 6.34 6.42 4.33
N GLY A 289 6.84 7.24 3.38
CA GLY A 289 8.07 7.99 3.61
C GLY A 289 8.33 9.08 2.57
N THR A 290 9.25 10.01 2.91
CA THR A 290 9.59 11.19 2.09
C THR A 290 10.70 10.94 1.08
N ALA A 291 11.33 9.77 1.09
CA ALA A 291 12.61 9.56 0.38
C ALA A 291 12.49 9.66 -1.15
N VAL A 292 11.32 9.35 -1.74
CA VAL A 292 11.19 9.11 -3.19
C VAL A 292 10.46 10.24 -3.93
N GLN A 293 9.36 10.77 -3.39
CA GLN A 293 8.53 11.76 -4.09
C GLN A 293 8.48 13.10 -3.35
N HIS A 294 9.02 14.13 -3.97
CA HIS A 294 8.99 15.49 -3.45
C HIS A 294 9.11 16.51 -4.60
N PHE A 295 8.73 17.76 -4.37
CA PHE A 295 9.12 18.85 -5.24
C PHE A 295 9.83 19.96 -4.44
N ARG A 296 10.58 20.81 -5.12
CA ARG A 296 11.29 21.91 -4.51
C ARG A 296 10.73 23.23 -5.01
N PHE A 297 10.50 24.15 -4.09
CA PHE A 297 10.11 25.53 -4.38
C PHE A 297 10.85 26.47 -3.42
N GLU A 298 11.50 27.49 -3.94
CA GLU A 298 12.29 28.47 -3.18
C GLU A 298 13.26 27.85 -2.16
N GLY A 299 13.93 26.78 -2.56
CA GLY A 299 14.89 26.06 -1.72
C GLY A 299 14.27 25.11 -0.70
N LYS A 300 12.96 25.20 -0.42
CA LYS A 300 12.26 24.28 0.48
C LYS A 300 11.78 23.03 -0.28
N ARG A 301 11.84 21.89 0.42
CA ARG A 301 11.36 20.59 -0.07
C ARG A 301 9.95 20.32 0.46
N TYR A 302 9.04 19.95 -0.43
CA TYR A 302 7.66 19.59 -0.11
C TYR A 302 7.43 18.12 -0.45
N GLY A 303 6.99 17.34 0.52
CA GLY A 303 6.65 15.93 0.36
C GLY A 303 5.37 15.73 -0.48
N HIS A 304 5.07 14.50 -0.82
CA HIS A 304 3.85 14.15 -1.54
C HIS A 304 2.70 13.73 -0.61
N ILE A 305 2.98 13.46 0.68
CA ILE A 305 1.97 13.10 1.65
C ILE A 305 1.39 14.38 2.24
N ILE A 306 0.11 14.62 1.95
CA ILE A 306 -0.63 15.81 2.35
C ILE A 306 -1.43 15.48 3.60
N ASP A 307 -1.43 16.34 4.60
CA ASP A 307 -2.38 16.28 5.70
C ASP A 307 -3.77 16.73 5.21
N PRO A 308 -4.77 15.83 5.17
CA PRO A 308 -6.09 16.17 4.62
C PRO A 308 -6.82 17.26 5.42
N ARG A 309 -6.42 17.47 6.67
CA ARG A 309 -7.05 18.43 7.61
C ARG A 309 -6.56 19.87 7.39
N THR A 310 -5.33 20.02 6.87
CA THR A 310 -4.70 21.34 6.64
C THR A 310 -4.48 21.65 5.16
N GLY A 311 -4.47 20.62 4.31
CA GLY A 311 -4.16 20.72 2.90
C GLY A 311 -2.65 20.88 2.60
N TRP A 312 -1.77 20.88 3.61
CA TRP A 312 -0.33 21.01 3.46
C TRP A 312 0.40 19.66 3.52
N PRO A 313 1.51 19.50 2.81
CA PRO A 313 2.40 18.35 3.00
C PRO A 313 2.93 18.29 4.43
N THR A 314 2.90 17.10 5.04
CA THR A 314 3.45 16.87 6.38
C THR A 314 4.97 16.67 6.33
N GLU A 315 5.67 17.12 7.39
CA GLU A 315 7.12 17.02 7.55
C GLU A 315 7.50 16.31 8.88
N ASN A 316 6.50 15.78 9.61
CA ASN A 316 6.68 15.28 10.97
C ASN A 316 7.44 13.94 11.04
N MET A 317 7.46 13.18 9.95
CA MET A 317 8.11 11.87 9.89
C MET A 317 9.01 11.76 8.65
N LEU A 318 10.08 11.00 8.77
CA LEU A 318 10.90 10.58 7.62
C LEU A 318 10.35 9.29 7.00
N SER A 319 9.94 8.34 7.85
CA SER A 319 9.39 7.06 7.45
C SER A 319 8.48 6.49 8.55
N VAL A 320 7.43 5.82 8.13
CA VAL A 320 6.53 5.07 9.03
C VAL A 320 6.25 3.72 8.38
N THR A 321 6.60 2.65 9.09
CA THR A 321 6.32 1.27 8.71
C THR A 321 5.25 0.73 9.64
N VAL A 322 4.18 0.17 9.09
CA VAL A 322 3.07 -0.44 9.83
C VAL A 322 2.97 -1.91 9.46
N LEU A 323 2.80 -2.76 10.48
CA LEU A 323 2.42 -4.15 10.35
C LEU A 323 0.94 -4.28 10.72
N ALA A 324 0.16 -4.98 9.90
CA ALA A 324 -1.27 -5.18 10.11
C ALA A 324 -1.73 -6.54 9.55
N PRO A 325 -2.96 -7.00 9.88
CA PRO A 325 -3.50 -8.24 9.34
C PRO A 325 -3.69 -8.22 7.82
N THR A 326 -4.02 -7.05 7.23
CA THR A 326 -4.23 -6.86 5.80
C THR A 326 -3.30 -5.79 5.24
N ALA A 327 -2.96 -5.92 3.96
CA ALA A 327 -2.10 -4.96 3.30
C ALA A 327 -2.82 -3.62 3.03
N ALA A 328 -4.13 -3.64 2.82
CA ALA A 328 -4.95 -2.43 2.72
C ALA A 328 -4.89 -1.61 4.01
N GLU A 329 -5.04 -2.27 5.16
CA GLU A 329 -4.95 -1.62 6.46
C GLU A 329 -3.54 -1.07 6.74
N ALA A 330 -2.49 -1.85 6.45
CA ALA A 330 -1.11 -1.40 6.59
C ALA A 330 -0.81 -0.17 5.71
N ASP A 331 -1.24 -0.16 4.43
CA ASP A 331 -1.07 0.99 3.51
C ASP A 331 -1.77 2.25 4.06
N ALA A 332 -3.03 2.14 4.46
CA ALA A 332 -3.81 3.25 4.99
C ALA A 332 -3.22 3.81 6.29
N LEU A 333 -2.87 2.92 7.25
CA LEU A 333 -2.35 3.30 8.55
C LEU A 333 -0.92 3.85 8.46
N SER A 334 -0.08 3.35 7.54
CA SER A 334 1.25 3.95 7.35
C SER A 334 1.16 5.41 6.92
N THR A 335 0.17 5.76 6.08
CA THR A 335 -0.12 7.14 5.69
C THR A 335 -0.73 7.93 6.84
N ALA A 336 -1.69 7.35 7.58
CA ALA A 336 -2.32 8.02 8.73
C ALA A 336 -1.30 8.37 9.82
N PHE A 337 -0.43 7.42 10.19
CA PHE A 337 0.58 7.65 11.24
C PHE A 337 1.72 8.56 10.76
N PHE A 338 1.99 8.58 9.45
CA PHE A 338 2.92 9.56 8.89
C PHE A 338 2.40 11.00 9.03
N VAL A 339 1.08 11.20 8.89
CA VAL A 339 0.42 12.49 9.08
C VAL A 339 0.21 12.82 10.55
N GLY A 340 -0.34 11.88 11.32
CA GLY A 340 -0.77 12.08 12.72
C GLY A 340 0.32 11.92 13.76
N GLY A 341 1.48 11.35 13.37
CA GLY A 341 2.63 11.19 14.25
C GLY A 341 2.52 10.10 15.31
N VAL A 342 3.40 10.18 16.30
CA VAL A 342 3.59 9.15 17.35
C VAL A 342 2.35 8.98 18.20
N GLU A 343 1.72 10.06 18.63
CA GLU A 343 0.55 10.02 19.52
C GLU A 343 -0.64 9.27 18.89
N LEU A 344 -0.88 9.49 17.59
CA LEU A 344 -1.92 8.76 16.87
C LEU A 344 -1.58 7.27 16.78
N ALA A 345 -0.33 6.94 16.44
CA ALA A 345 0.11 5.57 16.30
C ALA A 345 0.03 4.79 17.63
N GLU A 346 0.48 5.38 18.75
CA GLU A 346 0.39 4.79 20.08
C GLU A 346 -1.07 4.53 20.48
N ARG A 347 -1.93 5.52 20.31
CA ARG A 347 -3.35 5.39 20.62
C ARG A 347 -4.03 4.32 19.78
N TYR A 348 -3.75 4.28 18.47
CA TYR A 348 -4.34 3.31 17.56
C TYR A 348 -3.88 1.88 17.89
N CYS A 349 -2.57 1.65 18.01
CA CYS A 349 -2.00 0.34 18.30
C CYS A 349 -2.41 -0.17 19.69
N SER A 350 -2.62 0.72 20.67
CA SER A 350 -3.14 0.34 21.99
C SER A 350 -4.55 -0.26 21.92
N ASN A 351 -5.37 0.23 21.00
CA ASN A 351 -6.74 -0.23 20.79
C ASN A 351 -6.83 -1.41 19.80
N HIS A 352 -5.80 -1.60 18.94
CA HIS A 352 -5.76 -2.61 17.89
C HIS A 352 -4.50 -3.47 18.04
N ARG A 353 -4.56 -4.51 18.88
CA ARG A 353 -3.42 -5.38 19.24
C ARG A 353 -2.76 -6.12 18.07
N SER A 354 -3.45 -6.24 16.95
CA SER A 354 -2.94 -6.85 15.71
C SER A 354 -2.16 -5.87 14.83
N VAL A 355 -2.10 -4.59 15.21
CA VAL A 355 -1.38 -3.54 14.49
C VAL A 355 -0.18 -3.10 15.31
N SER A 356 0.97 -3.00 14.66
CA SER A 356 2.18 -2.44 15.25
C SER A 356 2.86 -1.51 14.26
N ALA A 357 3.71 -0.61 14.76
CA ALA A 357 4.31 0.42 13.93
C ALA A 357 5.76 0.72 14.33
N LEU A 358 6.55 1.10 13.34
CA LEU A 358 7.90 1.63 13.50
C LEU A 358 7.93 3.02 12.86
N LEU A 359 8.13 4.04 13.67
CA LEU A 359 8.18 5.43 13.25
C LEU A 359 9.61 5.96 13.29
N ILE A 360 9.99 6.70 12.27
CA ILE A 360 11.30 7.34 12.18
C ILE A 360 11.08 8.84 12.01
N PRO A 361 11.10 9.62 13.12
CA PRO A 361 11.02 11.07 13.05
C PRO A 361 12.33 11.68 12.50
N PRO A 362 12.32 12.95 12.09
CA PRO A 362 13.55 13.70 11.80
C PRO A 362 14.48 13.70 13.04
N PRO A 363 15.81 13.55 12.86
CA PRO A 363 16.73 13.56 13.96
C PRO A 363 16.76 14.94 14.66
N THR A 364 16.75 14.95 15.98
CA THR A 364 16.81 16.17 16.81
C THR A 364 18.20 16.78 16.89
N GLY A 365 19.24 16.00 16.57
CA GLY A 365 20.63 16.47 16.51
C GLY A 365 21.49 15.48 15.72
N GLY A 366 22.26 15.99 14.75
CA GLY A 366 23.11 15.14 13.91
C GLY A 366 22.38 14.36 12.82
N GLN A 367 22.93 13.21 12.41
CA GLN A 367 22.38 12.35 11.35
C GLN A 367 21.89 10.99 11.89
N ARG A 368 21.92 10.79 13.20
CA ARG A 368 21.54 9.53 13.82
C ARG A 368 20.01 9.41 13.88
N LEU A 369 19.48 8.30 13.40
CA LEU A 369 18.06 8.00 13.46
C LEU A 369 17.71 7.41 14.83
N GLU A 370 16.56 7.77 15.35
CA GLU A 370 15.98 7.25 16.60
C GLU A 370 14.60 6.63 16.29
N PRO A 371 14.57 5.36 15.84
CA PRO A 371 13.31 4.69 15.54
C PRO A 371 12.46 4.48 16.80
N ILE A 372 11.18 4.80 16.71
CA ILE A 372 10.20 4.57 17.77
C ILE A 372 9.44 3.29 17.44
N ASN A 373 9.62 2.26 18.26
CA ASN A 373 8.94 0.97 18.10
C ASN A 373 7.65 0.93 18.92
N ILE A 374 6.53 0.69 18.27
CA ILE A 374 5.21 0.55 18.89
C ILE A 374 4.70 -0.87 18.60
N GLY A 375 5.05 -1.81 19.48
CA GLY A 375 4.51 -3.17 19.46
C GLY A 375 5.09 -4.14 18.42
N VAL A 376 6.13 -3.76 17.65
CA VAL A 376 6.84 -4.71 16.78
C VAL A 376 7.75 -5.59 17.66
N PRO A 377 7.59 -6.93 17.64
CA PRO A 377 8.42 -7.83 18.46
C PRO A 377 9.91 -7.71 18.11
N GLU A 378 10.76 -7.63 19.14
CA GLU A 378 12.20 -7.50 18.94
C GLU A 378 12.84 -8.68 18.22
N GLU A 379 12.28 -9.88 18.39
CA GLU A 379 12.73 -11.08 17.71
C GLU A 379 12.50 -11.06 16.20
N MET A 380 11.60 -10.21 15.72
CA MET A 380 11.32 -10.01 14.30
C MET A 380 12.16 -8.91 13.67
N LEU A 381 12.84 -8.07 14.48
CA LEU A 381 13.50 -6.85 14.04
C LEU A 381 15.03 -6.95 14.19
N PHE A 382 15.72 -6.77 13.07
CA PHE A 382 17.18 -6.84 12.97
C PHE A 382 17.70 -5.50 12.44
N TRP A 383 18.43 -4.77 13.27
CA TRP A 383 19.00 -3.48 12.92
C TRP A 383 20.41 -3.62 12.32
N ASN A 384 20.74 -2.75 11.36
CA ASN A 384 22.13 -2.54 10.96
C ASN A 384 22.84 -1.70 12.03
N ASP A 385 23.93 -2.21 12.59
CA ASP A 385 24.64 -1.66 13.76
C ASP A 385 25.15 -0.22 13.61
N GLU A 386 25.33 0.27 12.36
CA GLU A 386 25.93 1.58 12.10
C GLU A 386 24.94 2.75 12.24
N ASP A 387 23.65 2.50 12.03
CA ASP A 387 22.65 3.57 11.82
C ASP A 387 21.68 3.76 12.99
N VAL A 388 21.60 2.81 13.93
CA VAL A 388 20.64 2.82 15.05
C VAL A 388 21.37 2.62 16.39
N PRO A 389 21.01 3.36 17.47
CA PRO A 389 21.50 3.07 18.81
C PRO A 389 21.05 1.68 19.24
N ARG A 390 21.97 0.90 19.83
CA ARG A 390 21.57 -0.29 20.60
C ARG A 390 20.80 0.16 21.83
N PRO A 391 19.70 -0.50 22.21
CA PRO A 391 18.98 -0.22 23.45
C PRO A 391 19.85 -0.37 24.69
#